data_8c6d5abb4414cd74dc6852f3173f26b3
#
_entry.id   8c6d5abb4414cd74dc6852f3173f26b3
#
_cell.length_a   1.000
_cell.length_b   1.000
_cell.length_c   1.000
_cell.angle_alpha   90.00
_cell.angle_beta   90.00
_cell.angle_gamma   90.00
#
_symmetry.space_group_name_H-M   'P 1'
#
loop_
_entity.id
_entity.type
_entity.pdbx_description
1 polymer ?
#
loop_
_entity_poly.entity_id
_entity_poly.type
_entity_poly.pdbx_seq_one_letter_code
_entity_poly.pdbx_strand_id
1 'polypeptide(L)'
;MKVLHFYKTFGPEQFGGVEMFIRHLTHATSDLGCENTVLSLADEPLPPQQTPSVRMFQARQNFNVASTGFSWSVFADFARLAQEADVIHYHFPWPFMDLVHLAKGLNKPSVVTYHSDIVRQKVLLQVYRPLMHAFLGRVDAIAATSPNYLQSSSVLRRYRHKAQSIPIGLDQSLYPVADAEQVEQLRDRYGGRFFLFVGVQRYYKGLHFLLKAMQSAPWPLLIVGVGPMEQELMRMAERLQLSNVHFLGRVDEQEKINLMQACYSVVFPSHLRSEAFGIGLLEGAMLGKPLICCEIGTGTSFINQHASTGIVVPPMDADALHRAMKTLWDDPALAQRYGEAARARYLDVFTAQGLGQAYSALYREVVSRPSA
;
A
#
# COMPACT_ATOMS: atom_id res chain seq x y z
N MET A 1 -21.42 -13.85 5.53
CA MET A 1 -20.91 -13.13 6.72
C MET A 1 -20.82 -11.65 6.39
N LYS A 2 -21.37 -10.79 7.26
CA LYS A 2 -21.43 -9.34 7.04
C LYS A 2 -20.23 -8.64 7.69
N VAL A 3 -19.43 -7.95 6.89
CA VAL A 3 -18.20 -7.27 7.33
C VAL A 3 -18.36 -5.76 7.17
N LEU A 4 -18.18 -5.01 8.26
CA LEU A 4 -18.12 -3.55 8.23
C LEU A 4 -16.66 -3.08 8.23
N HIS A 5 -16.18 -2.58 7.11
CA HIS A 5 -14.88 -1.90 7.01
C HIS A 5 -15.04 -0.44 7.42
N PHE A 6 -14.16 0.05 8.28
CA PHE A 6 -14.16 1.44 8.71
C PHE A 6 -12.80 2.09 8.47
N TYR A 7 -12.78 3.09 7.57
CA TYR A 7 -11.59 3.83 7.20
C TYR A 7 -11.89 5.27 6.84
N LYS A 8 -10.88 6.13 6.94
CA LYS A 8 -11.03 7.59 6.79
C LYS A 8 -11.51 8.03 5.40
N THR A 9 -11.08 7.33 4.34
CA THR A 9 -11.37 7.67 2.94
C THR A 9 -11.63 6.40 2.13
N PHE A 10 -12.73 6.39 1.37
CA PHE A 10 -13.01 5.34 0.39
C PHE A 10 -14.09 5.83 -0.59
N GLY A 11 -13.86 5.68 -1.89
CA GLY A 11 -14.79 6.13 -2.92
C GLY A 11 -14.30 5.80 -4.33
N PRO A 12 -15.10 6.05 -5.36
CA PRO A 12 -14.77 5.68 -6.75
C PRO A 12 -13.45 6.26 -7.25
N GLU A 13 -13.13 7.49 -6.86
CA GLU A 13 -11.96 8.24 -7.34
C GLU A 13 -10.77 8.24 -6.37
N GLN A 14 -10.83 7.42 -5.32
CA GLN A 14 -9.78 7.39 -4.29
C GLN A 14 -8.87 6.18 -4.47
N PHE A 15 -7.60 6.42 -4.83
CA PHE A 15 -6.61 5.42 -5.21
C PHE A 15 -5.36 5.44 -4.31
N GLY A 16 -5.53 5.65 -3.01
CA GLY A 16 -4.45 5.48 -2.04
C GLY A 16 -4.13 4.00 -1.79
N GLY A 17 -2.98 3.71 -1.18
CA GLY A 17 -2.56 2.32 -0.94
C GLY A 17 -3.52 1.54 -0.03
N VAL A 18 -4.14 2.19 0.96
CA VAL A 18 -5.12 1.52 1.84
C VAL A 18 -6.46 1.35 1.13
N GLU A 19 -6.88 2.33 0.35
CA GLU A 19 -8.11 2.25 -0.46
C GLU A 19 -8.02 1.11 -1.50
N MET A 20 -6.87 0.96 -2.16
CA MET A 20 -6.61 -0.17 -3.07
C MET A 20 -6.62 -1.50 -2.31
N PHE A 21 -5.99 -1.57 -1.14
CA PHE A 21 -6.07 -2.75 -0.28
C PHE A 21 -7.53 -3.12 0.05
N ILE A 22 -8.36 -2.16 0.47
CA ILE A 22 -9.78 -2.41 0.79
C ILE A 22 -10.53 -2.92 -0.45
N ARG A 23 -10.27 -2.37 -1.65
CA ARG A 23 -10.87 -2.85 -2.91
C ARG A 23 -10.53 -4.31 -3.20
N HIS A 24 -9.25 -4.66 -3.16
CA HIS A 24 -8.81 -6.04 -3.39
C HIS A 24 -9.36 -7.00 -2.33
N LEU A 25 -9.37 -6.58 -1.07
CA LEU A 25 -9.90 -7.39 0.02
C LEU A 25 -11.40 -7.63 -0.10
N THR A 26 -12.18 -6.56 -0.34
CA THR A 26 -13.65 -6.68 -0.47
C THR A 26 -14.05 -7.49 -1.69
N HIS A 27 -13.32 -7.35 -2.81
CA HIS A 27 -13.51 -8.20 -3.99
C HIS A 27 -13.26 -9.67 -3.66
N ALA A 28 -12.08 -9.99 -3.14
CA ALA A 28 -11.68 -11.35 -2.83
C ALA A 28 -12.53 -12.04 -1.75
N THR A 29 -12.99 -11.30 -0.74
CA THR A 29 -13.86 -11.85 0.31
C THR A 29 -15.32 -11.96 -0.13
N SER A 30 -15.77 -11.15 -1.07
CA SER A 30 -17.11 -11.27 -1.69
C SER A 30 -17.25 -12.59 -2.42
N ASP A 31 -16.24 -13.02 -3.16
CA ASP A 31 -16.20 -14.33 -3.85
C ASP A 31 -16.26 -15.52 -2.86
N LEU A 32 -15.92 -15.27 -1.60
CA LEU A 32 -15.99 -16.24 -0.50
C LEU A 32 -17.25 -16.10 0.37
N GLY A 33 -18.25 -15.35 -0.11
CA GLY A 33 -19.56 -15.17 0.53
C GLY A 33 -19.58 -14.15 1.66
N CYS A 34 -18.65 -13.18 1.69
CA CYS A 34 -18.74 -12.03 2.58
C CYS A 34 -19.54 -10.89 1.93
N GLU A 35 -20.45 -10.30 2.69
CA GLU A 35 -21.15 -9.07 2.35
C GLU A 35 -20.38 -7.89 2.96
N ASN A 36 -19.63 -7.18 2.12
CA ASN A 36 -18.77 -6.09 2.59
C ASN A 36 -19.51 -4.75 2.56
N THR A 37 -19.40 -4.00 3.64
CA THR A 37 -19.84 -2.61 3.75
C THR A 37 -18.65 -1.75 4.15
N VAL A 38 -18.39 -0.65 3.45
CA VAL A 38 -17.35 0.32 3.82
C VAL A 38 -18.00 1.61 4.29
N LEU A 39 -17.68 2.02 5.51
CA LEU A 39 -17.99 3.35 6.04
C LEU A 39 -16.73 4.21 6.00
N SER A 40 -16.83 5.37 5.37
CA SER A 40 -15.73 6.33 5.26
C SER A 40 -16.21 7.77 5.44
N LEU A 41 -15.31 8.75 5.33
CA LEU A 41 -15.65 10.17 5.33
C LEU A 41 -15.42 10.77 3.94
N ALA A 42 -16.22 11.81 3.63
CA ALA A 42 -16.02 12.68 2.47
C ALA A 42 -16.45 14.11 2.80
N ASP A 43 -15.82 15.11 2.15
CA ASP A 43 -16.24 16.52 2.30
C ASP A 43 -17.64 16.70 1.71
N GLU A 44 -17.90 16.08 0.56
CA GLU A 44 -19.18 15.98 -0.11
C GLU A 44 -19.58 14.50 -0.24
N PRO A 45 -20.32 13.94 0.72
CA PRO A 45 -20.72 12.55 0.69
C PRO A 45 -21.60 12.22 -0.52
N LEU A 46 -21.25 11.18 -1.24
CA LEU A 46 -22.11 10.60 -2.24
C LEU A 46 -23.27 9.81 -1.58
N PRO A 47 -24.42 9.70 -2.23
CA PRO A 47 -25.45 8.75 -1.83
C PRO A 47 -24.85 7.33 -1.66
N PRO A 48 -25.46 6.47 -0.82
CA PRO A 48 -24.99 5.10 -0.68
C PRO A 48 -24.89 4.42 -2.04
N GLN A 49 -23.72 3.85 -2.33
CA GLN A 49 -23.45 3.17 -3.59
C GLN A 49 -23.23 1.68 -3.33
N GLN A 50 -23.56 0.87 -4.32
CA GLN A 50 -23.34 -0.56 -4.26
C GLN A 50 -22.70 -1.06 -5.55
N THR A 51 -21.64 -1.85 -5.39
CA THR A 51 -21.06 -2.66 -6.46
C THR A 51 -21.28 -4.14 -6.13
N PRO A 52 -20.97 -5.09 -7.03
CA PRO A 52 -21.09 -6.51 -6.71
C PRO A 52 -20.33 -6.95 -5.45
N SER A 53 -19.21 -6.29 -5.12
CA SER A 53 -18.32 -6.70 -4.02
C SER A 53 -18.46 -5.85 -2.76
N VAL A 54 -19.04 -4.64 -2.82
CA VAL A 54 -19.06 -3.74 -1.66
C VAL A 54 -20.20 -2.71 -1.70
N ARG A 55 -20.82 -2.47 -0.53
CA ARG A 55 -21.70 -1.34 -0.26
C ARG A 55 -20.87 -0.20 0.35
N MET A 56 -20.98 1.02 -0.19
CA MET A 56 -20.22 2.19 0.26
C MET A 56 -21.13 3.21 0.92
N PHE A 57 -20.77 3.64 2.12
CA PHE A 57 -21.40 4.72 2.88
C PHE A 57 -20.35 5.78 3.20
N GLN A 58 -20.68 7.04 2.96
CA GLN A 58 -19.83 8.17 3.30
C GLN A 58 -20.53 9.09 4.30
N ALA A 59 -19.91 9.31 5.46
CA ALA A 59 -20.33 10.32 6.40
C ALA A 59 -19.67 11.67 6.05
N ARG A 60 -20.36 12.79 6.28
CA ARG A 60 -19.81 14.12 6.00
C ARG A 60 -18.62 14.41 6.92
N GLN A 61 -17.47 14.74 6.32
CA GLN A 61 -16.32 15.27 7.03
C GLN A 61 -16.60 16.72 7.44
N ASN A 62 -16.55 17.01 8.73
CA ASN A 62 -16.80 18.35 9.25
C ASN A 62 -15.54 19.20 9.29
N PHE A 63 -14.39 18.59 9.59
CA PHE A 63 -13.08 19.24 9.60
C PHE A 63 -11.95 18.21 9.49
N ASN A 64 -10.74 18.68 9.18
CA ASN A 64 -9.55 17.85 9.07
C ASN A 64 -8.40 18.49 9.85
N VAL A 65 -7.78 17.74 10.75
CA VAL A 65 -6.62 18.18 11.53
C VAL A 65 -5.51 17.15 11.42
N ALA A 66 -4.32 17.58 11.01
CA ALA A 66 -3.14 16.74 10.90
C ALA A 66 -3.37 15.44 10.09
N SER A 67 -4.11 15.53 8.97
CA SER A 67 -4.52 14.42 8.09
C SER A 67 -5.50 13.44 8.76
N THR A 68 -6.17 13.86 9.82
CA THR A 68 -7.25 13.13 10.48
C THR A 68 -8.56 13.84 10.21
N GLY A 69 -9.44 13.21 9.43
CA GLY A 69 -10.81 13.67 9.20
C GLY A 69 -11.69 13.37 10.42
N PHE A 70 -12.60 14.29 10.74
CA PHE A 70 -13.58 14.18 11.82
C PHE A 70 -14.99 14.36 11.29
N SER A 71 -15.95 13.62 11.88
CA SER A 71 -17.36 13.66 11.50
C SER A 71 -18.25 13.47 12.73
N TRP A 72 -19.27 14.31 12.87
CA TRP A 72 -20.26 14.13 13.95
C TRP A 72 -21.28 13.06 13.59
N SER A 73 -21.72 12.98 12.34
CA SER A 73 -22.72 12.02 11.89
C SER A 73 -22.20 10.57 11.91
N VAL A 74 -20.88 10.38 11.75
CA VAL A 74 -20.28 9.03 11.70
C VAL A 74 -20.57 8.19 12.94
N PHE A 75 -20.75 8.80 14.11
CA PHE A 75 -21.10 8.05 15.33
C PHE A 75 -22.44 7.31 15.22
N ALA A 76 -23.45 7.94 14.60
CA ALA A 76 -24.75 7.32 14.38
C ALA A 76 -24.68 6.28 13.25
N ASP A 77 -24.04 6.63 12.13
CA ASP A 77 -23.87 5.74 10.99
C ASP A 77 -23.07 4.49 11.37
N PHE A 78 -21.95 4.66 12.09
CA PHE A 78 -21.16 3.55 12.59
C PHE A 78 -21.96 2.63 13.52
N ALA A 79 -22.71 3.19 14.48
CA ALA A 79 -23.51 2.39 15.41
C ALA A 79 -24.57 1.56 14.65
N ARG A 80 -25.27 2.17 13.69
CA ARG A 80 -26.28 1.50 12.86
C ARG A 80 -25.67 0.37 12.02
N LEU A 81 -24.61 0.67 11.26
CA LEU A 81 -23.97 -0.32 10.38
C LEU A 81 -23.27 -1.44 11.17
N ALA A 82 -22.68 -1.13 12.32
CA ALA A 82 -22.07 -2.12 13.20
C ALA A 82 -23.10 -3.09 13.83
N GLN A 83 -24.34 -2.67 14.07
CA GLN A 83 -25.40 -3.58 14.50
C GLN A 83 -25.73 -4.62 13.43
N GLU A 84 -25.70 -4.24 12.15
CA GLU A 84 -25.96 -5.13 11.01
C GLU A 84 -24.79 -6.09 10.72
N ALA A 85 -23.58 -5.76 11.16
CA ALA A 85 -22.36 -6.52 10.87
C ALA A 85 -22.13 -7.66 11.85
N ASP A 86 -21.53 -8.76 11.35
CA ASP A 86 -21.03 -9.88 12.15
C ASP A 86 -19.63 -9.57 12.70
N VAL A 87 -18.82 -8.83 11.95
CA VAL A 87 -17.46 -8.41 12.30
C VAL A 87 -17.18 -6.99 11.84
N ILE A 88 -16.41 -6.24 12.63
CA ILE A 88 -15.95 -4.89 12.29
C ILE A 88 -14.46 -4.97 11.92
N HIS A 89 -14.11 -4.50 10.74
CA HIS A 89 -12.73 -4.43 10.25
C HIS A 89 -12.24 -2.99 10.19
N TYR A 90 -11.29 -2.67 11.04
CA TYR A 90 -10.64 -1.36 11.14
C TYR A 90 -9.35 -1.30 10.32
N HIS A 91 -9.08 -0.13 9.69
CA HIS A 91 -7.85 0.10 8.93
C HIS A 91 -7.00 1.17 9.61
N PHE A 92 -6.03 0.72 10.40
CA PHE A 92 -5.14 1.58 11.20
C PHE A 92 -3.95 2.11 10.35
N PRO A 93 -3.50 3.38 10.52
CA PRO A 93 -3.85 4.30 11.59
C PRO A 93 -4.91 5.35 11.18
N TRP A 94 -5.86 5.59 12.08
CA TRP A 94 -6.76 6.73 12.02
C TRP A 94 -7.27 7.05 13.44
N PRO A 95 -6.69 8.06 14.15
CA PRO A 95 -7.01 8.34 15.54
C PRO A 95 -8.49 8.58 15.84
N PHE A 96 -9.23 9.14 14.89
CA PHE A 96 -10.67 9.36 15.07
C PHE A 96 -11.47 8.04 15.04
N MET A 97 -11.05 7.07 14.24
CA MET A 97 -11.63 5.72 14.23
C MET A 97 -11.50 5.05 15.61
N ASP A 98 -10.33 5.17 16.23
CA ASP A 98 -10.07 4.62 17.57
C ASP A 98 -11.02 5.25 18.61
N LEU A 99 -11.23 6.58 18.51
CA LEU A 99 -12.17 7.29 19.38
C LEU A 99 -13.62 6.81 19.17
N VAL A 100 -14.05 6.64 17.91
CA VAL A 100 -15.41 6.17 17.57
C VAL A 100 -15.65 4.78 18.14
N HIS A 101 -14.69 3.85 17.97
CA HIS A 101 -14.77 2.50 18.54
C HIS A 101 -14.92 2.53 20.07
N LEU A 102 -14.07 3.29 20.76
CA LEU A 102 -14.06 3.35 22.22
C LEU A 102 -15.31 4.04 22.77
N ALA A 103 -15.80 5.10 22.12
CA ALA A 103 -16.97 5.85 22.53
C ALA A 103 -18.28 5.06 22.38
N LYS A 104 -18.37 4.19 21.36
CA LYS A 104 -19.56 3.36 21.13
C LYS A 104 -19.60 2.10 21.98
N GLY A 105 -18.45 1.60 22.43
CA GLY A 105 -18.39 0.45 23.35
C GLY A 105 -19.09 -0.80 22.81
N LEU A 106 -19.12 -0.98 21.49
CA LEU A 106 -19.80 -2.11 20.85
C LEU A 106 -19.07 -3.40 21.17
N ASN A 107 -19.79 -4.37 21.71
CA ASN A 107 -19.28 -5.72 21.93
C ASN A 107 -19.47 -6.56 20.66
N LYS A 108 -18.72 -6.24 19.60
CA LYS A 108 -18.74 -6.92 18.31
C LYS A 108 -17.35 -7.46 17.99
N PRO A 109 -17.25 -8.67 17.41
CA PRO A 109 -15.99 -9.18 16.90
C PRO A 109 -15.29 -8.16 16.01
N SER A 110 -13.99 -7.97 16.21
CA SER A 110 -13.25 -6.86 15.61
C SER A 110 -11.85 -7.26 15.17
N VAL A 111 -11.50 -6.86 13.96
CA VAL A 111 -10.19 -7.06 13.35
C VAL A 111 -9.59 -5.71 12.98
N VAL A 112 -8.28 -5.57 13.16
CA VAL A 112 -7.52 -4.40 12.67
C VAL A 112 -6.51 -4.84 11.64
N THR A 113 -6.53 -4.24 10.44
CA THR A 113 -5.34 -4.24 9.58
C THR A 113 -4.44 -3.07 9.97
N TYR A 114 -3.24 -3.41 10.41
CA TYR A 114 -2.21 -2.46 10.81
C TYR A 114 -1.35 -2.09 9.61
N HIS A 115 -1.74 -1.01 8.89
CA HIS A 115 -1.08 -0.62 7.64
C HIS A 115 0.26 0.06 7.87
N SER A 116 0.41 0.88 8.91
CA SER A 116 1.68 1.56 9.18
C SER A 116 1.81 2.05 10.62
N ASP A 117 3.06 2.17 11.09
CA ASP A 117 3.40 2.95 12.27
C ASP A 117 3.18 4.45 12.01
N ILE A 118 2.84 5.20 13.06
CA ILE A 118 2.83 6.66 13.00
C ILE A 118 4.26 7.15 13.25
N VAL A 119 4.97 7.47 12.17
CA VAL A 119 6.41 7.85 12.22
C VAL A 119 6.60 9.37 12.34
N ARG A 120 5.69 10.16 11.74
CA ARG A 120 5.68 11.61 11.80
C ARG A 120 4.92 12.10 13.03
N GLN A 121 5.10 13.38 13.42
CA GLN A 121 4.35 14.01 14.51
C GLN A 121 4.65 13.40 15.90
N LYS A 122 5.92 13.24 16.25
CA LYS A 122 6.35 12.60 17.51
C LYS A 122 5.68 13.17 18.77
N VAL A 123 5.44 14.48 18.84
CA VAL A 123 4.76 15.13 19.96
C VAL A 123 3.27 14.73 20.00
N LEU A 124 2.57 14.81 18.87
CA LEU A 124 1.16 14.42 18.78
C LEU A 124 0.97 12.93 19.06
N LEU A 125 1.93 12.10 18.66
CA LEU A 125 1.95 10.67 18.95
C LEU A 125 2.01 10.38 20.47
N GLN A 126 2.71 11.19 21.26
CA GLN A 126 2.75 10.99 22.72
C GLN A 126 1.37 11.17 23.34
N VAL A 127 0.60 12.16 22.89
CA VAL A 127 -0.77 12.42 23.34
C VAL A 127 -1.72 11.32 22.84
N TYR A 128 -1.53 10.84 21.63
CA TYR A 128 -2.38 9.81 21.02
C TYR A 128 -2.11 8.40 21.57
N ARG A 129 -0.89 8.10 22.04
CA ARG A 129 -0.49 6.76 22.49
C ARG A 129 -1.47 6.07 23.44
N PRO A 130 -2.02 6.73 24.50
CA PRO A 130 -2.98 6.10 25.39
C PRO A 130 -4.25 5.64 24.64
N LEU A 131 -4.80 6.49 23.75
CA LEU A 131 -5.97 6.17 22.94
C LEU A 131 -5.70 4.98 22.02
N MET A 132 -4.58 5.01 21.29
CA MET A 132 -4.13 3.92 20.42
C MET A 132 -4.03 2.59 21.18
N HIS A 133 -3.40 2.59 22.34
CA HIS A 133 -3.25 1.37 23.13
C HIS A 133 -4.56 0.89 23.73
N ALA A 134 -5.47 1.80 24.12
CA ALA A 134 -6.81 1.43 24.57
C ALA A 134 -7.61 0.77 23.45
N PHE A 135 -7.54 1.30 22.22
CA PHE A 135 -8.18 0.74 21.03
C PHE A 135 -7.55 -0.62 20.66
N LEU A 136 -6.23 -0.67 20.42
CA LEU A 136 -5.55 -1.92 20.05
C LEU A 136 -5.66 -3.00 21.13
N GLY A 137 -5.83 -2.61 22.39
CA GLY A 137 -6.08 -3.54 23.49
C GLY A 137 -7.44 -4.25 23.39
N ARG A 138 -8.46 -3.55 22.89
CA ARG A 138 -9.85 -4.05 22.85
C ARG A 138 -10.21 -4.87 21.61
N VAL A 139 -9.55 -4.62 20.47
CA VAL A 139 -9.81 -5.41 19.25
C VAL A 139 -9.39 -6.87 19.43
N ASP A 140 -10.08 -7.81 18.76
CA ASP A 140 -9.89 -9.25 18.96
C ASP A 140 -8.67 -9.80 18.20
N ALA A 141 -8.36 -9.23 17.03
CA ALA A 141 -7.22 -9.64 16.22
C ALA A 141 -6.59 -8.47 15.47
N ILE A 142 -5.28 -8.57 15.22
CA ILE A 142 -4.50 -7.59 14.45
C ILE A 142 -3.80 -8.30 13.30
N ALA A 143 -4.02 -7.84 12.07
CA ALA A 143 -3.34 -8.30 10.88
C ALA A 143 -2.24 -7.28 10.49
N ALA A 144 -0.99 -7.71 10.47
CA ALA A 144 0.13 -6.95 9.93
C ALA A 144 0.36 -7.33 8.46
N THR A 145 0.76 -6.36 7.63
CA THR A 145 0.88 -6.57 6.18
C THR A 145 2.11 -7.39 5.76
N SER A 146 3.06 -7.63 6.67
CA SER A 146 4.21 -8.48 6.41
C SER A 146 4.82 -9.05 7.70
N PRO A 147 5.53 -10.20 7.64
CA PRO A 147 6.28 -10.73 8.78
C PRO A 147 7.37 -9.77 9.26
N ASN A 148 8.06 -9.09 8.34
CA ASN A 148 9.09 -8.10 8.67
C ASN A 148 8.49 -6.96 9.51
N TYR A 149 7.30 -6.50 9.13
CA TYR A 149 6.61 -5.43 9.84
C TYR A 149 6.15 -5.88 11.24
N LEU A 150 5.60 -7.09 11.33
CA LEU A 150 5.19 -7.70 12.59
C LEU A 150 6.36 -7.80 13.61
N GLN A 151 7.56 -8.13 13.12
CA GLN A 151 8.75 -8.26 13.96
C GLN A 151 9.38 -6.90 14.32
N SER A 152 9.39 -5.95 13.38
CA SER A 152 10.13 -4.69 13.53
C SER A 152 9.33 -3.58 14.23
N SER A 153 7.98 -3.61 14.19
CA SER A 153 7.13 -2.61 14.86
C SER A 153 7.09 -2.84 16.38
N SER A 154 7.46 -1.81 17.15
CA SER A 154 7.39 -1.86 18.61
C SER A 154 5.95 -1.97 19.13
N VAL A 155 4.99 -1.43 18.39
CA VAL A 155 3.57 -1.52 18.72
C VAL A 155 3.07 -2.94 18.53
N LEU A 156 3.33 -3.55 17.37
CA LEU A 156 2.88 -4.90 17.06
C LEU A 156 3.51 -5.96 17.98
N ARG A 157 4.78 -5.79 18.37
CA ARG A 157 5.43 -6.68 19.35
C ARG A 157 4.68 -6.73 20.68
N ARG A 158 4.07 -5.61 21.13
CA ARG A 158 3.26 -5.59 22.36
C ARG A 158 2.00 -6.43 22.26
N TYR A 159 1.43 -6.55 21.05
CA TYR A 159 0.19 -7.27 20.79
C TYR A 159 0.39 -8.60 20.04
N ARG A 160 1.63 -9.16 20.08
CA ARG A 160 1.97 -10.38 19.33
C ARG A 160 1.07 -11.59 19.62
N HIS A 161 0.44 -11.63 20.80
CA HIS A 161 -0.47 -12.70 21.20
C HIS A 161 -1.77 -12.76 20.39
N LYS A 162 -2.13 -11.67 19.70
CA LYS A 162 -3.31 -11.57 18.85
C LYS A 162 -2.99 -10.93 17.48
N ALA A 163 -1.70 -10.80 17.17
CA ALA A 163 -1.24 -10.25 15.90
C ALA A 163 -0.67 -11.36 15.01
N GLN A 164 -1.08 -11.37 13.75
CA GLN A 164 -0.58 -12.28 12.72
C GLN A 164 -0.21 -11.52 11.45
N SER A 165 0.58 -12.15 10.58
CA SER A 165 0.91 -11.57 9.29
C SER A 165 -0.05 -12.08 8.22
N ILE A 166 -0.72 -11.15 7.55
CA ILE A 166 -1.50 -11.41 6.34
C ILE A 166 -0.98 -10.46 5.26
N PRO A 167 -0.21 -10.96 4.29
CA PRO A 167 0.33 -10.14 3.21
C PRO A 167 -0.77 -9.48 2.38
N ILE A 168 -0.47 -8.29 1.85
CA ILE A 168 -1.35 -7.66 0.86
C ILE A 168 -1.32 -8.50 -0.42
N GLY A 169 -2.48 -8.80 -0.97
CA GLY A 169 -2.64 -9.46 -2.25
C GLY A 169 -3.29 -8.54 -3.28
N LEU A 170 -2.87 -8.66 -4.53
CA LEU A 170 -3.47 -7.96 -5.66
C LEU A 170 -4.27 -8.92 -6.53
N ASP A 171 -5.38 -8.44 -7.07
CA ASP A 171 -6.14 -9.11 -8.10
C ASP A 171 -5.74 -8.55 -9.46
N GLN A 172 -5.05 -9.33 -10.25
CA GLN A 172 -4.62 -8.91 -11.59
C GLN A 172 -5.81 -8.62 -12.52
N SER A 173 -6.97 -9.24 -12.29
CA SER A 173 -8.16 -9.02 -13.11
C SER A 173 -8.79 -7.63 -12.93
N LEU A 174 -8.46 -6.94 -11.85
CA LEU A 174 -8.90 -5.56 -11.58
C LEU A 174 -8.02 -4.50 -12.28
N TYR A 175 -6.93 -4.93 -12.92
CA TYR A 175 -6.05 -4.07 -13.69
C TYR A 175 -6.37 -4.18 -15.18
N PRO A 176 -6.22 -3.09 -15.94
CA PRO A 176 -6.36 -3.17 -17.39
C PRO A 176 -5.29 -4.08 -17.99
N VAL A 177 -5.60 -4.68 -19.13
CA VAL A 177 -4.61 -5.44 -19.93
C VAL A 177 -3.68 -4.44 -20.61
N ALA A 178 -2.38 -4.69 -20.56
CA ALA A 178 -1.41 -3.84 -21.24
C ALA A 178 -1.64 -3.84 -22.76
N ASP A 179 -1.61 -2.66 -23.37
CA ASP A 179 -1.68 -2.49 -24.81
C ASP A 179 -0.31 -2.77 -25.43
N ALA A 180 -0.22 -3.84 -26.22
CA ALA A 180 1.05 -4.30 -26.79
C ALA A 180 1.71 -3.26 -27.71
N GLU A 181 0.91 -2.52 -28.49
CA GLU A 181 1.43 -1.48 -29.39
C GLU A 181 2.01 -0.31 -28.59
N GLN A 182 1.28 0.15 -27.57
CA GLN A 182 1.78 1.22 -26.69
C GLN A 182 3.00 0.80 -25.87
N VAL A 183 3.06 -0.45 -25.44
CA VAL A 183 4.24 -1.00 -24.75
C VAL A 183 5.49 -0.93 -25.66
N GLU A 184 5.38 -1.31 -26.93
CA GLU A 184 6.52 -1.20 -27.87
C GLU A 184 6.86 0.26 -28.19
N GLN A 185 5.86 1.13 -28.40
CA GLN A 185 6.09 2.57 -28.60
C GLN A 185 6.82 3.21 -27.40
N LEU A 186 6.49 2.81 -26.17
CA LEU A 186 7.19 3.26 -24.96
C LEU A 186 8.65 2.77 -24.94
N ARG A 187 8.89 1.52 -25.32
CA ARG A 187 10.27 0.99 -25.43
C ARG A 187 11.08 1.75 -26.46
N ASP A 188 10.53 1.95 -27.65
CA ASP A 188 11.20 2.69 -28.73
C ASP A 188 11.53 4.11 -28.30
N ARG A 189 10.56 4.79 -27.66
CA ARG A 189 10.71 6.17 -27.18
C ARG A 189 11.85 6.34 -26.18
N TYR A 190 12.07 5.34 -25.31
CA TYR A 190 13.06 5.41 -24.23
C TYR A 190 14.25 4.48 -24.43
N GLY A 191 14.56 4.10 -25.68
CA GLY A 191 15.78 3.37 -26.05
C GLY A 191 15.77 1.88 -25.69
N GLY A 192 14.61 1.24 -25.70
CA GLY A 192 14.41 -0.21 -25.50
C GLY A 192 14.32 -0.65 -24.06
N ARG A 193 15.05 -0.02 -23.15
CA ARG A 193 15.07 -0.37 -21.72
C ARG A 193 15.07 0.90 -20.85
N PHE A 194 14.27 0.92 -19.79
CA PHE A 194 14.26 2.02 -18.82
C PHE A 194 13.88 1.51 -17.42
N PHE A 195 14.36 2.20 -16.39
CA PHE A 195 13.92 2.00 -15.01
C PHE A 195 12.67 2.81 -14.73
N LEU A 196 11.82 2.28 -13.85
CA LEU A 196 10.54 2.91 -13.54
C LEU A 196 10.34 3.04 -12.02
N PHE A 197 9.93 4.24 -11.59
CA PHE A 197 9.33 4.47 -10.29
C PHE A 197 7.85 4.85 -10.47
N VAL A 198 6.98 4.24 -9.66
CA VAL A 198 5.55 4.58 -9.61
C VAL A 198 5.14 4.88 -8.17
N GLY A 199 4.56 6.05 -7.94
CA GLY A 199 4.01 6.40 -6.63
C GLY A 199 3.97 7.89 -6.32
N VAL A 200 3.24 8.25 -5.26
CA VAL A 200 3.14 9.64 -4.80
C VAL A 200 4.51 10.16 -4.36
N GLN A 201 4.95 11.27 -4.92
CA GLN A 201 6.27 11.86 -4.66
C GLN A 201 6.33 12.50 -3.27
N ARG A 202 6.57 11.67 -2.25
CA ARG A 202 6.74 12.06 -0.85
C ARG A 202 8.18 11.87 -0.40
N TYR A 203 8.63 12.62 0.59
CA TYR A 203 9.99 12.59 1.13
C TYR A 203 10.47 11.15 1.45
N TYR A 204 9.63 10.36 2.12
CA TYR A 204 10.00 9.00 2.55
C TYR A 204 10.21 8.02 1.37
N LYS A 205 9.73 8.36 0.16
CA LYS A 205 9.92 7.56 -1.06
C LYS A 205 11.37 7.58 -1.57
N GLY A 206 12.21 8.50 -1.09
CA GLY A 206 13.65 8.47 -1.34
C GLY A 206 14.09 8.85 -2.75
N LEU A 207 13.22 9.48 -3.55
CA LEU A 207 13.54 9.86 -4.93
C LEU A 207 14.76 10.77 -5.03
N HIS A 208 15.05 11.60 -4.01
CA HIS A 208 16.25 12.41 -3.96
C HIS A 208 17.56 11.58 -3.87
N PHE A 209 17.52 10.36 -3.32
CA PHE A 209 18.67 9.43 -3.38
C PHE A 209 18.75 8.77 -4.76
N LEU A 210 17.60 8.45 -5.36
CA LEU A 210 17.55 7.88 -6.72
C LEU A 210 18.08 8.89 -7.75
N LEU A 211 17.72 10.16 -7.66
CA LEU A 211 18.28 11.20 -8.54
C LEU A 211 19.81 11.34 -8.39
N LYS A 212 20.34 11.22 -7.16
CA LYS A 212 21.80 11.18 -6.96
C LYS A 212 22.42 9.94 -7.62
N ALA A 213 21.77 8.79 -7.52
CA ALA A 213 22.25 7.56 -8.17
C ALA A 213 22.29 7.67 -9.70
N MET A 214 21.52 8.56 -10.29
CA MET A 214 21.45 8.80 -11.73
C MET A 214 22.56 9.70 -12.27
N GLN A 215 23.38 10.37 -11.45
CA GLN A 215 24.35 11.38 -11.89
C GLN A 215 25.38 10.87 -12.92
N SER A 216 25.74 9.59 -12.86
CA SER A 216 26.67 8.95 -13.81
C SER A 216 26.02 7.79 -14.58
N ALA A 217 24.71 7.68 -14.53
CA ALA A 217 23.96 6.61 -15.15
C ALA A 217 23.60 6.97 -16.61
N PRO A 218 23.89 6.11 -17.59
CA PRO A 218 23.52 6.37 -18.98
C PRO A 218 22.09 5.92 -19.32
N TRP A 219 21.44 5.15 -18.44
CA TRP A 219 20.12 4.55 -18.68
C TRP A 219 18.98 5.50 -18.33
N PRO A 220 17.82 5.40 -19.02
CA PRO A 220 16.65 6.22 -18.72
C PRO A 220 15.97 5.80 -17.42
N LEU A 221 15.46 6.80 -16.68
CA LEU A 221 14.59 6.65 -15.51
C LEU A 221 13.28 7.42 -15.71
N LEU A 222 12.16 6.74 -15.60
CA LEU A 222 10.84 7.34 -15.64
C LEU A 222 10.25 7.39 -14.22
N ILE A 223 9.70 8.55 -13.86
CA ILE A 223 9.07 8.81 -12.56
C ILE A 223 7.60 9.14 -12.79
N VAL A 224 6.73 8.23 -12.37
CA VAL A 224 5.27 8.34 -12.49
C VAL A 224 4.67 8.71 -11.14
N GLY A 225 3.74 9.66 -11.16
CA GLY A 225 3.01 10.17 -10.02
C GLY A 225 3.37 11.61 -9.70
N VAL A 226 2.55 12.24 -8.89
CA VAL A 226 2.71 13.63 -8.42
C VAL A 226 2.81 13.64 -6.90
N GLY A 227 3.20 14.76 -6.30
CA GLY A 227 3.22 14.86 -4.86
C GLY A 227 3.94 16.08 -4.32
N PRO A 228 3.97 16.24 -2.97
CA PRO A 228 4.56 17.45 -2.36
C PRO A 228 6.03 17.70 -2.69
N MET A 229 6.78 16.67 -3.10
CA MET A 229 8.20 16.77 -3.42
C MET A 229 8.47 17.04 -4.92
N GLU A 230 7.45 17.03 -5.77
CA GLU A 230 7.61 17.06 -7.24
C GLU A 230 8.49 18.21 -7.70
N GLN A 231 8.15 19.46 -7.34
CA GLN A 231 8.90 20.63 -7.75
C GLN A 231 10.36 20.62 -7.23
N GLU A 232 10.57 20.13 -6.01
CA GLU A 232 11.91 20.04 -5.43
C GLU A 232 12.75 19.00 -6.17
N LEU A 233 12.16 17.85 -6.51
CA LEU A 233 12.83 16.80 -7.26
C LEU A 233 13.15 17.22 -8.69
N MET A 234 12.24 17.91 -9.38
CA MET A 234 12.50 18.45 -10.72
C MET A 234 13.67 19.45 -10.71
N ARG A 235 13.65 20.43 -9.77
CA ARG A 235 14.79 21.37 -9.61
C ARG A 235 16.10 20.64 -9.25
N MET A 236 16.03 19.55 -8.51
CA MET A 236 17.20 18.76 -8.20
C MET A 236 17.74 18.04 -9.45
N ALA A 237 16.87 17.46 -10.28
CA ALA A 237 17.27 16.83 -11.54
C ALA A 237 17.93 17.85 -12.50
N GLU A 238 17.38 19.07 -12.60
CA GLU A 238 17.99 20.18 -13.37
C GLU A 238 19.39 20.54 -12.85
N ARG A 239 19.54 20.76 -11.53
CA ARG A 239 20.85 21.07 -10.92
C ARG A 239 21.89 19.98 -11.14
N LEU A 240 21.45 18.72 -11.18
CA LEU A 240 22.30 17.56 -11.42
C LEU A 240 22.49 17.28 -12.92
N GLN A 241 21.88 18.06 -13.82
CA GLN A 241 21.93 17.94 -15.27
C GLN A 241 21.49 16.55 -15.77
N LEU A 242 20.44 15.98 -15.18
CA LEU A 242 19.93 14.64 -15.50
C LEU A 242 18.99 14.69 -16.71
N SER A 243 19.52 14.62 -17.92
CA SER A 243 18.75 14.63 -19.17
C SER A 243 18.00 13.29 -19.43
N ASN A 244 18.38 12.24 -18.74
CA ASN A 244 17.84 10.90 -18.85
C ASN A 244 16.81 10.55 -17.78
N VAL A 245 16.35 11.53 -16.97
CA VAL A 245 15.29 11.38 -15.98
C VAL A 245 14.04 12.09 -16.48
N HIS A 246 12.93 11.37 -16.57
CA HIS A 246 11.67 11.85 -17.11
C HIS A 246 10.57 11.83 -16.05
N PHE A 247 10.04 13.00 -15.69
CA PHE A 247 8.87 13.13 -14.81
C PHE A 247 7.60 13.13 -15.67
N LEU A 248 6.79 12.07 -15.55
CA LEU A 248 5.57 11.89 -16.35
C LEU A 248 4.32 12.47 -15.69
N GLY A 249 4.44 12.89 -14.41
CA GLY A 249 3.29 13.39 -13.67
C GLY A 249 2.26 12.29 -13.35
N ARG A 250 0.99 12.68 -13.27
CA ARG A 250 -0.12 11.73 -13.09
C ARG A 250 -0.47 11.11 -14.42
N VAL A 251 -0.53 9.79 -14.44
CA VAL A 251 -1.02 8.99 -15.56
C VAL A 251 -2.29 8.24 -15.12
N ASP A 252 -3.10 7.80 -16.06
CA ASP A 252 -4.22 6.93 -15.78
C ASP A 252 -3.77 5.47 -15.53
N GLU A 253 -4.71 4.60 -15.18
CA GLU A 253 -4.40 3.22 -14.81
C GLU A 253 -3.91 2.41 -16.02
N GLN A 254 -4.44 2.68 -17.23
CA GLN A 254 -4.02 2.01 -18.48
C GLN A 254 -2.58 2.38 -18.83
N GLU A 255 -2.25 3.68 -18.80
CA GLU A 255 -0.90 4.16 -19.07
C GLU A 255 0.11 3.66 -18.02
N LYS A 256 -0.29 3.62 -16.73
CA LYS A 256 0.53 3.04 -15.66
C LYS A 256 0.89 1.59 -15.95
N ILE A 257 -0.09 0.76 -16.34
CA ILE A 257 0.14 -0.65 -16.64
C ILE A 257 0.99 -0.81 -17.90
N ASN A 258 0.79 0.00 -18.94
CA ASN A 258 1.63 -0.01 -20.14
C ASN A 258 3.09 0.34 -19.80
N LEU A 259 3.32 1.37 -18.99
CA LEU A 259 4.66 1.75 -18.51
C LEU A 259 5.30 0.64 -17.67
N MET A 260 4.56 0.04 -16.77
CA MET A 260 5.04 -1.09 -15.96
C MET A 260 5.35 -2.32 -16.82
N GLN A 261 4.52 -2.60 -17.83
CA GLN A 261 4.76 -3.71 -18.76
C GLN A 261 5.96 -3.42 -19.70
N ALA A 262 6.18 -2.17 -20.08
CA ALA A 262 7.31 -1.76 -20.92
C ALA A 262 8.63 -1.70 -20.14
N CYS A 263 8.62 -1.32 -18.86
CA CYS A 263 9.84 -1.06 -18.10
C CYS A 263 10.75 -2.27 -17.99
N TYR A 264 12.05 -1.99 -17.85
CA TYR A 264 13.07 -2.99 -17.61
C TYR A 264 13.09 -3.49 -16.17
N SER A 265 13.01 -2.56 -15.21
CA SER A 265 13.00 -2.87 -13.78
C SER A 265 12.24 -1.79 -13.01
N VAL A 266 11.59 -2.17 -11.91
CA VAL A 266 10.97 -1.25 -10.96
C VAL A 266 11.97 -0.90 -9.87
N VAL A 267 12.19 0.42 -9.65
CA VAL A 267 13.06 0.96 -8.59
C VAL A 267 12.21 1.65 -7.53
N PHE A 268 12.30 1.19 -6.30
CA PHE A 268 11.47 1.65 -5.18
C PHE A 268 12.35 2.07 -3.99
N PRO A 269 12.96 3.29 -4.03
CA PRO A 269 14.03 3.70 -3.12
C PRO A 269 13.52 4.24 -1.78
N SER A 270 12.33 3.82 -1.35
CA SER A 270 11.74 4.25 -0.07
C SER A 270 12.72 3.99 1.09
N HIS A 271 13.01 5.05 1.87
CA HIS A 271 14.08 5.03 2.88
C HIS A 271 13.59 5.14 4.32
N LEU A 272 12.28 5.32 4.53
CA LEU A 272 11.69 5.41 5.87
C LEU A 272 10.54 4.41 6.03
N ARG A 273 10.34 3.95 7.26
CA ARG A 273 9.27 3.02 7.66
C ARG A 273 7.84 3.52 7.43
N SER A 274 7.68 4.79 7.02
CA SER A 274 6.40 5.30 6.51
C SER A 274 5.96 4.58 5.23
N GLU A 275 6.88 3.92 4.50
CA GLU A 275 6.58 2.92 3.50
C GLU A 275 6.33 1.59 4.18
N ALA A 276 5.09 1.25 4.40
CA ALA A 276 4.75 0.05 5.15
C ALA A 276 4.84 -1.24 4.32
N PHE A 277 4.51 -1.15 3.02
CA PHE A 277 4.46 -2.33 2.16
C PHE A 277 5.11 -2.10 0.78
N GLY A 278 4.57 -1.18 -0.02
CA GLY A 278 5.08 -0.90 -1.38
C GLY A 278 4.20 -1.50 -2.47
N ILE A 279 2.97 -0.99 -2.64
CA ILE A 279 2.04 -1.49 -3.67
C ILE A 279 2.66 -1.42 -5.07
N GLY A 280 3.29 -0.30 -5.45
CA GLY A 280 3.95 -0.19 -6.77
C GLY A 280 5.10 -1.20 -6.98
N LEU A 281 5.78 -1.61 -5.90
CA LEU A 281 6.76 -2.69 -5.97
C LEU A 281 6.09 -4.05 -6.20
N LEU A 282 4.95 -4.28 -5.54
CA LEU A 282 4.17 -5.50 -5.71
C LEU A 282 3.53 -5.59 -7.10
N GLU A 283 3.05 -4.45 -7.65
CA GLU A 283 2.58 -4.38 -9.04
C GLU A 283 3.71 -4.75 -10.04
N GLY A 284 4.94 -4.31 -9.76
CA GLY A 284 6.12 -4.74 -10.52
C GLY A 284 6.34 -6.26 -10.47
N ALA A 285 6.23 -6.86 -9.27
CA ALA A 285 6.32 -8.32 -9.12
C ALA A 285 5.18 -9.04 -9.86
N MET A 286 3.95 -8.53 -9.77
CA MET A 286 2.79 -9.04 -10.49
C MET A 286 3.00 -9.08 -12.00
N LEU A 287 3.73 -8.12 -12.57
CA LEU A 287 4.05 -8.05 -14.00
C LEU A 287 5.40 -8.67 -14.36
N GLY A 288 6.03 -9.41 -13.46
CA GLY A 288 7.26 -10.14 -13.70
C GLY A 288 8.49 -9.25 -13.92
N LYS A 289 8.53 -8.08 -13.26
CA LYS A 289 9.67 -7.17 -13.34
C LYS A 289 10.68 -7.44 -12.23
N PRO A 290 12.00 -7.40 -12.53
CA PRO A 290 13.01 -7.41 -11.49
C PRO A 290 12.88 -6.15 -10.63
N LEU A 291 13.13 -6.30 -9.33
CA LEU A 291 12.84 -5.28 -8.35
C LEU A 291 14.12 -4.72 -7.71
N ILE A 292 14.16 -3.40 -7.48
CA ILE A 292 15.19 -2.77 -6.65
C ILE A 292 14.48 -2.01 -5.53
N CYS A 293 14.80 -2.29 -4.27
CA CYS A 293 14.23 -1.57 -3.12
C CYS A 293 15.25 -1.43 -1.99
N CYS A 294 14.89 -0.62 -0.97
CA CYS A 294 15.69 -0.48 0.23
C CYS A 294 15.22 -1.40 1.35
N GLU A 295 16.18 -1.84 2.20
CA GLU A 295 15.88 -2.55 3.45
C GLU A 295 15.50 -1.54 4.55
N ILE A 296 14.23 -1.47 4.85
CA ILE A 296 13.68 -0.55 5.86
C ILE A 296 12.88 -1.27 6.96
N GLY A 297 12.97 -2.59 7.03
CA GLY A 297 12.29 -3.43 8.01
C GLY A 297 10.77 -3.47 7.85
N THR A 298 10.26 -3.31 6.61
CA THR A 298 8.83 -3.32 6.30
C THR A 298 8.51 -4.30 5.17
N GLY A 299 7.37 -4.16 4.52
CA GLY A 299 6.96 -5.04 3.41
C GLY A 299 7.85 -4.99 2.17
N THR A 300 8.67 -3.94 1.97
CA THR A 300 9.49 -3.78 0.77
C THR A 300 10.46 -4.94 0.56
N SER A 301 11.22 -5.31 1.58
CA SER A 301 12.15 -6.46 1.54
C SER A 301 11.47 -7.81 1.78
N PHE A 302 10.19 -7.83 2.12
CA PHE A 302 9.37 -9.03 2.10
C PHE A 302 8.85 -9.34 0.70
N ILE A 303 8.45 -8.32 -0.07
CA ILE A 303 8.08 -8.46 -1.49
C ILE A 303 9.31 -8.84 -2.30
N ASN A 304 10.37 -8.02 -2.21
CA ASN A 304 11.61 -8.20 -2.93
C ASN A 304 12.64 -8.96 -2.10
N GLN A 305 12.91 -10.18 -2.46
CA GLN A 305 13.96 -11.00 -1.83
C GLN A 305 15.29 -10.76 -2.53
N HIS A 306 16.29 -10.29 -1.77
CA HIS A 306 17.64 -10.03 -2.29
C HIS A 306 18.24 -11.26 -2.98
N ALA A 307 18.84 -11.05 -4.14
CA ALA A 307 19.45 -12.08 -5.00
C ALA A 307 18.50 -13.21 -5.46
N SER A 308 17.18 -12.97 -5.35
CA SER A 308 16.15 -13.90 -5.82
C SER A 308 15.16 -13.20 -6.74
N THR A 309 14.42 -12.20 -6.27
CA THR A 309 13.43 -11.45 -7.03
C THR A 309 13.94 -10.08 -7.48
N GLY A 310 15.14 -9.74 -7.07
CA GLY A 310 15.78 -8.45 -7.34
C GLY A 310 16.91 -8.14 -6.37
N ILE A 311 17.18 -6.85 -6.21
CA ILE A 311 18.28 -6.36 -5.38
C ILE A 311 17.70 -5.49 -4.24
N VAL A 312 18.07 -5.80 -3.01
CA VAL A 312 17.74 -5.00 -1.82
C VAL A 312 19.01 -4.27 -1.39
N VAL A 313 18.92 -2.95 -1.22
CA VAL A 313 20.05 -2.09 -0.85
C VAL A 313 19.83 -1.40 0.50
N PRO A 314 20.89 -0.89 1.16
CA PRO A 314 20.73 -0.02 2.32
C PRO A 314 19.91 1.23 1.97
N PRO A 315 19.07 1.74 2.89
CA PRO A 315 18.36 3.00 2.67
C PRO A 315 19.33 4.19 2.69
N MET A 316 18.98 5.29 1.99
CA MET A 316 19.76 6.53 1.90
C MET A 316 21.16 6.39 1.25
N ASP A 317 21.39 5.31 0.53
CA ASP A 317 22.66 5.01 -0.16
C ASP A 317 22.45 5.11 -1.69
N ALA A 318 22.81 6.26 -2.26
CA ALA A 318 22.71 6.51 -3.70
C ALA A 318 23.68 5.64 -4.51
N ASP A 319 24.86 5.36 -3.96
CA ASP A 319 25.87 4.53 -4.65
C ASP A 319 25.41 3.06 -4.71
N ALA A 320 24.79 2.56 -3.63
CA ALA A 320 24.21 1.21 -3.64
C ALA A 320 23.04 1.10 -4.63
N LEU A 321 22.17 2.13 -4.73
CA LEU A 321 21.12 2.19 -5.75
C LEU A 321 21.73 2.17 -7.16
N HIS A 322 22.75 3.00 -7.42
CA HIS A 322 23.46 3.02 -8.71
C HIS A 322 24.04 1.64 -9.05
N ARG A 323 24.77 1.02 -8.12
CA ARG A 323 25.34 -0.32 -8.34
C ARG A 323 24.27 -1.37 -8.62
N ALA A 324 23.13 -1.33 -7.90
CA ALA A 324 22.03 -2.26 -8.12
C ALA A 324 21.42 -2.10 -9.53
N MET A 325 21.18 -0.86 -9.95
CA MET A 325 20.68 -0.55 -11.30
C MET A 325 21.69 -1.01 -12.36
N LYS A 326 22.99 -0.70 -12.16
CA LYS A 326 24.06 -1.12 -13.06
C LYS A 326 24.16 -2.64 -13.18
N THR A 327 24.08 -3.37 -12.08
CA THR A 327 24.14 -4.85 -12.07
C THR A 327 23.04 -5.44 -12.95
N LEU A 328 21.79 -4.96 -12.83
CA LEU A 328 20.71 -5.45 -13.68
C LEU A 328 20.88 -5.00 -15.14
N TRP A 329 21.37 -3.78 -15.37
CA TRP A 329 21.56 -3.25 -16.73
C TRP A 329 22.60 -4.03 -17.53
N ASP A 330 23.71 -4.40 -16.86
CA ASP A 330 24.84 -5.09 -17.47
C ASP A 330 24.57 -6.61 -17.65
N ASP A 331 23.66 -7.19 -16.86
CA ASP A 331 23.28 -8.61 -16.95
C ASP A 331 21.76 -8.78 -17.20
N PRO A 332 21.31 -8.69 -18.47
CA PRO A 332 19.91 -8.89 -18.81
C PRO A 332 19.36 -10.29 -18.45
N ALA A 333 20.21 -11.32 -18.47
CA ALA A 333 19.81 -12.67 -18.10
C ALA A 333 19.51 -12.77 -16.59
N LEU A 334 20.30 -12.08 -15.75
CA LEU A 334 20.01 -11.94 -14.32
C LEU A 334 18.70 -11.19 -14.09
N ALA A 335 18.51 -10.07 -14.80
CA ALA A 335 17.27 -9.28 -14.68
C ALA A 335 16.04 -10.11 -15.06
N GLN A 336 16.11 -10.89 -16.13
CA GLN A 336 15.03 -11.79 -16.54
C GLN A 336 14.74 -12.84 -15.45
N ARG A 337 15.76 -13.54 -14.95
CA ARG A 337 15.58 -14.52 -13.85
C ARG A 337 14.92 -13.91 -12.62
N TYR A 338 15.32 -12.69 -12.24
CA TYR A 338 14.71 -12.02 -11.07
C TYR A 338 13.26 -11.63 -11.36
N GLY A 339 12.94 -11.19 -12.57
CA GLY A 339 11.55 -10.89 -12.94
C GLY A 339 10.65 -12.13 -12.90
N GLU A 340 11.12 -13.26 -13.45
CA GLU A 340 10.41 -14.54 -13.41
C GLU A 340 10.19 -15.01 -11.97
N ALA A 341 11.21 -14.91 -11.12
CA ALA A 341 11.11 -15.25 -9.71
C ALA A 341 10.17 -14.29 -8.94
N ALA A 342 10.17 -12.99 -9.27
CA ALA A 342 9.25 -12.02 -8.69
C ALA A 342 7.80 -12.37 -9.04
N ARG A 343 7.54 -12.76 -10.29
CA ARG A 343 6.21 -13.21 -10.73
C ARG A 343 5.78 -14.50 -10.02
N ALA A 344 6.65 -15.48 -9.92
CA ALA A 344 6.38 -16.73 -9.21
C ALA A 344 6.04 -16.46 -7.75
N ARG A 345 6.80 -15.59 -7.08
CA ARG A 345 6.55 -15.18 -5.71
C ARG A 345 5.24 -14.42 -5.53
N TYR A 346 4.86 -13.55 -6.48
CA TYR A 346 3.54 -12.91 -6.48
C TYR A 346 2.43 -13.96 -6.50
N LEU A 347 2.51 -14.94 -7.40
CA LEU A 347 1.51 -16.00 -7.53
C LEU A 347 1.41 -16.88 -6.28
N ASP A 348 2.51 -17.12 -5.59
CA ASP A 348 2.57 -17.95 -4.38
C ASP A 348 2.05 -17.21 -3.13
N VAL A 349 2.38 -15.91 -2.96
CA VAL A 349 2.23 -15.21 -1.67
C VAL A 349 1.25 -14.04 -1.73
N PHE A 350 1.10 -13.38 -2.89
CA PHE A 350 0.51 -12.04 -2.96
C PHE A 350 -0.73 -11.94 -3.86
N THR A 351 -1.42 -13.04 -4.08
CA THR A 351 -2.69 -13.02 -4.82
C THR A 351 -3.84 -12.53 -3.94
N ALA A 352 -4.82 -11.86 -4.55
CA ALA A 352 -6.05 -11.48 -3.85
C ALA A 352 -6.82 -12.69 -3.33
N GLN A 353 -6.76 -13.83 -4.02
CA GLN A 353 -7.36 -15.08 -3.55
C GLN A 353 -6.78 -15.50 -2.20
N GLY A 354 -5.45 -15.52 -2.06
CA GLY A 354 -4.78 -15.83 -0.79
C GLY A 354 -5.13 -14.83 0.31
N LEU A 355 -5.16 -13.53 -0.03
CA LEU A 355 -5.61 -12.46 0.86
C LEU A 355 -7.04 -12.72 1.36
N GLY A 356 -7.99 -12.98 0.45
CA GLY A 356 -9.39 -13.23 0.77
C GLY A 356 -9.59 -14.46 1.66
N GLN A 357 -8.90 -15.56 1.37
CA GLN A 357 -8.93 -16.78 2.18
C GLN A 357 -8.42 -16.52 3.60
N ALA A 358 -7.28 -15.83 3.75
CA ALA A 358 -6.70 -15.53 5.04
C ALA A 358 -7.60 -14.62 5.90
N TYR A 359 -8.17 -13.57 5.31
CA TYR A 359 -9.09 -12.70 6.05
C TYR A 359 -10.43 -13.38 6.35
N SER A 360 -10.99 -14.18 5.43
CA SER A 360 -12.21 -14.95 5.70
C SER A 360 -12.02 -15.95 6.83
N ALA A 361 -10.84 -16.57 6.92
CA ALA A 361 -10.49 -17.45 8.05
C ALA A 361 -10.38 -16.66 9.36
N LEU A 362 -9.69 -15.50 9.34
CA LEU A 362 -9.56 -14.61 10.50
C LEU A 362 -10.91 -14.11 11.00
N TYR A 363 -11.82 -13.73 10.10
CA TYR A 363 -13.16 -13.27 10.48
C TYR A 363 -13.97 -14.39 11.14
N ARG A 364 -13.94 -15.61 10.59
CA ARG A 364 -14.62 -16.77 11.22
C ARG A 364 -14.05 -17.07 12.60
N GLU A 365 -12.73 -17.01 12.75
CA GLU A 365 -12.06 -17.23 14.02
C GLU A 365 -12.53 -16.25 15.09
N VAL A 366 -12.54 -14.91 14.80
CA VAL A 366 -12.94 -13.93 15.81
C VAL A 366 -14.44 -13.97 16.12
N VAL A 367 -15.28 -14.30 15.14
CA VAL A 367 -16.73 -14.46 15.34
C VAL A 367 -17.05 -15.70 16.18
N SER A 368 -16.27 -16.77 16.07
CA SER A 368 -16.48 -18.00 16.83
C SER A 368 -15.97 -17.97 18.27
N ARG A 369 -15.18 -16.95 18.63
CA ARG A 369 -14.69 -16.79 20.01
C ARG A 369 -15.87 -16.42 20.95
N PRO A 370 -15.98 -17.06 22.13
CA PRO A 370 -16.94 -16.61 23.12
C PRO A 370 -16.72 -15.14 23.47
N SER A 371 -17.78 -14.35 23.53
CA SER A 371 -17.71 -12.97 24.03
C SER A 371 -17.18 -12.98 25.47
N ALA A 372 -16.05 -12.36 25.70
CA ALA A 372 -15.42 -12.27 27.02
C ALA A 372 -16.19 -11.30 27.94
#